data_1190f9a7ee6366d27b9d7403bacf565a
#
_entry.id   1190f9a7ee6366d27b9d7403bacf565a
#
_cell.length_a   1.000
_cell.length_b   1.000
_cell.length_c   1.000
_cell.angle_alpha   90.00
_cell.angle_beta   90.00
_cell.angle_gamma   90.00
#
_symmetry.space_group_name_H-M   'P 1'
#
loop_
_entity.id
_entity.type
_entity.pdbx_description
1 polymer ?
#
loop_
_entity_poly.entity_id
_entity_poly.type
_entity_poly.pdbx_seq_one_letter_code
_entity_poly.pdbx_strand_id
1 'polypeptide(L)'
;MRIANPVEKHSTIKRQKLIFLALAFLTFMIGYPLAAKEDWRCGIRLVFDSDGKGSVANYVLGLQVKNTTGRDINGISVIYKDRQNSVIGNAFLNCSVNSKGVKPGSYGECTRVLQRVDGEYINSFGVQKWTEIVNNQLQTLNSIQYCEVLGFSY
;
A
#
# COMPACT_ATOMS: atom_id res chain seq x y z
N MET A 1 82.94 31.27 8.31
CA MET A 1 82.28 30.82 7.08
C MET A 1 81.12 29.85 7.53
N ARG A 2 79.85 30.32 7.62
CA ARG A 2 78.69 29.52 8.06
C ARG A 2 77.82 29.35 6.84
N ILE A 3 77.60 28.08 6.46
CA ILE A 3 76.75 27.71 5.36
C ILE A 3 75.33 27.44 5.97
N ALA A 4 74.38 28.23 5.53
CA ALA A 4 72.96 28.06 5.92
C ALA A 4 72.25 27.00 5.01
N ASN A 5 71.61 26.04 5.63
CA ASN A 5 70.76 25.05 4.92
C ASN A 5 69.38 25.64 4.59
N PRO A 6 68.87 25.46 3.40
CA PRO A 6 67.51 25.87 3.09
C PRO A 6 66.49 24.88 3.68
N VAL A 7 65.57 25.44 4.44
CA VAL A 7 64.46 24.73 5.10
C VAL A 7 63.43 24.28 4.08
N GLU A 8 63.11 23.04 4.18
CA GLU A 8 62.11 22.24 3.48
C GLU A 8 60.69 22.79 3.72
N LYS A 9 60.07 23.46 2.75
CA LYS A 9 58.76 24.11 2.83
C LYS A 9 57.70 23.50 1.90
N HIS A 10 57.87 22.24 1.46
CA HIS A 10 57.00 21.67 0.43
C HIS A 10 56.06 20.52 0.86
N SER A 11 56.05 20.11 2.14
CA SER A 11 55.29 18.93 2.58
C SER A 11 53.87 19.23 3.09
N THR A 12 53.57 20.45 3.55
CA THR A 12 52.30 20.73 4.26
C THR A 12 51.11 20.98 3.33
N ILE A 13 51.35 21.47 2.10
CA ILE A 13 50.25 21.82 1.17
C ILE A 13 49.63 20.61 0.52
N LYS A 14 50.39 19.53 0.27
CA LYS A 14 49.86 18.31 -0.32
C LYS A 14 48.97 17.52 0.64
N ARG A 15 49.26 17.53 1.95
CA ARG A 15 48.44 16.84 2.95
C ARG A 15 47.09 17.52 3.19
N GLN A 16 47.01 18.85 3.16
CA GLN A 16 45.75 19.57 3.29
C GLN A 16 44.79 19.33 2.12
N LYS A 17 45.29 19.25 0.88
CA LYS A 17 44.42 18.95 -0.29
C LYS A 17 43.87 17.54 -0.27
N LEU A 18 44.63 16.55 0.26
CA LEU A 18 44.14 15.18 0.39
C LEU A 18 43.04 15.03 1.45
N ILE A 19 43.11 15.78 2.57
CA ILE A 19 42.10 15.75 3.64
C ILE A 19 40.80 16.40 3.15
N PHE A 20 40.83 17.48 2.38
CA PHE A 20 39.63 18.09 1.81
C PHE A 20 38.94 17.21 0.76
N LEU A 21 39.68 16.43 -0.04
CA LEU A 21 39.09 15.49 -0.98
C LEU A 21 38.45 14.31 -0.26
N ALA A 22 39.01 13.82 0.84
CA ALA A 22 38.44 12.73 1.63
C ALA A 22 37.16 13.17 2.37
N LEU A 23 37.07 14.40 2.87
CA LEU A 23 35.83 14.91 3.49
C LEU A 23 34.70 15.13 2.47
N ALA A 24 35.01 15.51 1.23
CA ALA A 24 34.02 15.73 0.19
C ALA A 24 33.36 14.40 -0.27
N PHE A 25 34.05 13.27 -0.14
CA PHE A 25 33.50 11.94 -0.49
C PHE A 25 32.62 11.35 0.62
N LEU A 26 32.79 11.77 1.89
CA LEU A 26 32.00 11.26 3.02
C LEU A 26 30.58 11.85 3.07
N THR A 27 30.34 12.99 2.44
CA THR A 27 29.00 13.64 2.46
C THR A 27 28.03 13.09 1.42
N PHE A 28 28.47 12.24 0.48
CA PHE A 28 27.61 11.67 -0.56
C PHE A 28 26.91 10.35 -0.17
N MET A 29 27.18 9.83 1.05
CA MET A 29 26.53 8.62 1.60
C MET A 29 25.36 8.98 2.53
N ILE A 30 24.74 10.15 2.38
CA ILE A 30 23.43 10.40 2.98
C ILE A 30 22.45 9.58 2.13
N GLY A 31 22.29 8.31 2.51
CA GLY A 31 21.30 7.43 1.91
C GLY A 31 19.95 8.14 1.96
N TYR A 32 19.35 8.32 0.79
CA TYR A 32 17.96 8.75 0.70
C TYR A 32 17.17 7.82 1.62
N PRO A 33 16.36 8.33 2.57
CA PRO A 33 15.48 7.47 3.32
C PRO A 33 14.63 6.74 2.28
N LEU A 34 14.81 5.43 2.15
CA LEU A 34 13.82 4.61 1.48
C LEU A 34 12.52 4.92 2.23
N ALA A 35 11.61 5.63 1.56
CA ALA A 35 10.28 5.85 2.08
C ALA A 35 9.74 4.46 2.44
N ALA A 36 9.58 4.19 3.73
CA ALA A 36 9.05 2.95 4.20
C ALA A 36 7.67 2.80 3.53
N LYS A 37 7.53 1.76 2.72
CA LYS A 37 6.28 1.46 2.03
C LYS A 37 5.25 1.18 3.10
N GLU A 38 4.25 2.03 3.21
CA GLU A 38 3.26 1.95 4.28
C GLU A 38 2.24 0.87 3.90
N ASP A 39 2.25 -0.25 4.63
CA ASP A 39 1.23 -1.28 4.50
C ASP A 39 0.04 -0.92 5.40
N TRP A 40 -1.10 -0.70 4.78
CA TRP A 40 -2.34 -0.36 5.44
C TRP A 40 -3.14 -1.62 5.79
N ARG A 41 -3.81 -1.62 6.93
CA ARG A 41 -4.74 -2.71 7.22
C ARG A 41 -5.95 -2.61 6.32
N CYS A 42 -6.23 -3.70 5.61
CA CYS A 42 -7.46 -3.87 4.87
C CYS A 42 -8.09 -5.23 5.21
N GLY A 43 -9.33 -5.43 4.83
CA GLY A 43 -10.01 -6.69 5.15
C GLY A 43 -11.24 -6.91 4.31
N ILE A 44 -11.74 -8.14 4.39
CA ILE A 44 -12.94 -8.58 3.68
C ILE A 44 -14.16 -8.43 4.59
N ARG A 45 -15.21 -7.84 4.05
CA ARG A 45 -16.57 -7.88 4.61
C ARG A 45 -17.46 -8.72 3.71
N LEU A 46 -18.27 -9.58 4.34
CA LEU A 46 -19.36 -10.27 3.66
C LEU A 46 -20.61 -9.41 3.74
N VAL A 47 -21.16 -9.04 2.60
CA VAL A 47 -22.38 -8.24 2.46
C VAL A 47 -23.38 -9.04 1.69
N PHE A 48 -24.56 -9.25 2.28
CA PHE A 48 -25.66 -9.93 1.62
C PHE A 48 -26.58 -8.92 0.93
N ASP A 49 -27.05 -9.32 -0.26
CA ASP A 49 -27.98 -8.58 -1.09
C ASP A 49 -28.97 -9.56 -1.74
N SER A 50 -29.88 -9.08 -2.56
CA SER A 50 -30.80 -9.88 -3.34
C SER A 50 -30.85 -9.39 -4.78
N ASP A 51 -30.77 -10.31 -5.73
CA ASP A 51 -30.86 -10.00 -7.17
C ASP A 51 -32.23 -10.38 -7.77
N GLY A 52 -33.21 -10.67 -6.93
CA GLY A 52 -34.55 -11.18 -7.35
C GLY A 52 -34.59 -12.69 -7.66
N LYS A 53 -33.44 -13.36 -7.72
CA LYS A 53 -33.30 -14.81 -7.89
C LYS A 53 -32.96 -15.54 -6.59
N GLY A 54 -32.50 -14.79 -5.58
CA GLY A 54 -32.12 -15.31 -4.27
C GLY A 54 -31.17 -14.39 -3.53
N SER A 55 -30.65 -14.88 -2.40
CA SER A 55 -29.64 -14.18 -1.63
C SER A 55 -28.28 -14.20 -2.35
N VAL A 56 -27.66 -13.05 -2.45
CA VAL A 56 -26.34 -12.83 -3.06
C VAL A 56 -25.32 -12.54 -1.95
N ALA A 57 -24.19 -13.23 -1.98
CA ALA A 57 -23.07 -12.95 -1.07
C ALA A 57 -21.96 -12.18 -1.82
N ASN A 58 -21.71 -10.94 -1.41
CA ASN A 58 -20.66 -10.09 -1.95
C ASN A 58 -19.48 -10.02 -0.96
N TYR A 59 -18.27 -10.33 -1.43
CA TYR A 59 -17.03 -10.22 -0.66
C TYR A 59 -16.39 -8.88 -1.00
N VAL A 60 -16.49 -7.94 -0.06
CA VAL A 60 -16.08 -6.56 -0.25
C VAL A 60 -14.75 -6.34 0.44
N LEU A 61 -13.70 -6.05 -0.34
CA LEU A 61 -12.44 -5.53 0.19
C LEU A 61 -12.65 -4.09 0.61
N GLY A 62 -12.31 -3.77 1.85
CA GLY A 62 -12.40 -2.42 2.42
C GLY A 62 -11.05 -1.95 2.94
N LEU A 63 -10.74 -0.68 2.71
CA LEU A 63 -9.58 0.03 3.20
C LEU A 63 -9.98 1.39 3.75
N GLN A 64 -9.67 1.65 5.03
CA GLN A 64 -9.81 3.00 5.59
C GLN A 64 -8.58 3.83 5.26
N VAL A 65 -8.81 5.04 4.76
CA VAL A 65 -7.74 5.98 4.42
C VAL A 65 -7.98 7.33 5.06
N LYS A 66 -6.88 8.01 5.42
CA LYS A 66 -6.88 9.43 5.73
C LYS A 66 -6.35 10.17 4.50
N ASN A 67 -7.16 11.07 3.94
CA ASN A 67 -6.69 11.87 2.81
C ASN A 67 -5.75 12.97 3.29
N THR A 68 -4.45 12.77 3.09
CA THR A 68 -3.40 13.78 3.39
C THR A 68 -3.00 14.57 2.15
N THR A 69 -3.67 14.36 1.01
CA THR A 69 -3.43 15.09 -0.23
C THR A 69 -4.23 16.40 -0.26
N GLY A 70 -3.89 17.28 -1.17
CA GLY A 70 -4.64 18.55 -1.36
C GLY A 70 -5.90 18.44 -2.24
N ARG A 71 -6.30 17.23 -2.67
CA ARG A 71 -7.41 16.97 -3.61
C ARG A 71 -8.31 15.85 -3.09
N ASP A 72 -9.56 15.81 -3.56
CA ASP A 72 -10.49 14.73 -3.22
C ASP A 72 -10.00 13.41 -3.82
N ILE A 73 -9.92 12.35 -3.01
CA ILE A 73 -9.54 11.02 -3.47
C ILE A 73 -10.81 10.27 -3.88
N ASN A 74 -10.92 9.93 -5.16
CA ASN A 74 -12.05 9.17 -5.72
C ASN A 74 -11.78 7.67 -5.79
N GLY A 75 -10.52 7.25 -5.78
CA GLY A 75 -10.14 5.85 -5.83
C GLY A 75 -8.68 5.61 -5.45
N ILE A 76 -8.39 4.34 -5.16
CA ILE A 76 -7.06 3.89 -4.73
C ILE A 76 -6.73 2.58 -5.43
N SER A 77 -5.55 2.52 -6.05
CA SER A 77 -4.98 1.26 -6.53
C SER A 77 -4.17 0.60 -5.43
N VAL A 78 -4.44 -0.67 -5.16
CA VAL A 78 -3.76 -1.43 -4.10
C VAL A 78 -3.28 -2.79 -4.58
N ILE A 79 -2.21 -3.29 -3.94
CA ILE A 79 -1.85 -4.70 -3.87
C ILE A 79 -2.30 -5.20 -2.50
N TYR A 80 -3.05 -6.31 -2.44
CA TYR A 80 -3.45 -6.90 -1.17
C TYR A 80 -2.66 -8.18 -0.89
N LYS A 81 -2.34 -8.38 0.40
CA LYS A 81 -1.36 -9.35 0.89
C LYS A 81 -1.90 -10.11 2.09
N ASP A 82 -1.33 -11.29 2.33
CA ASP A 82 -1.58 -12.08 3.53
C ASP A 82 -0.72 -11.64 4.74
N ARG A 83 -0.84 -12.41 5.85
CA ARG A 83 -0.06 -12.18 7.08
C ARG A 83 1.44 -12.35 6.88
N GLN A 84 1.86 -13.15 5.92
CA GLN A 84 3.24 -13.42 5.57
C GLN A 84 3.80 -12.38 4.58
N ASN A 85 3.01 -11.33 4.29
CA ASN A 85 3.34 -10.30 3.31
C ASN A 85 3.43 -10.83 1.87
N SER A 86 2.85 -12.00 1.59
CA SER A 86 2.77 -12.56 0.24
C SER A 86 1.65 -11.88 -0.54
N VAL A 87 1.92 -11.55 -1.79
CA VAL A 87 0.95 -10.91 -2.69
C VAL A 87 -0.13 -11.92 -3.07
N ILE A 88 -1.39 -11.60 -2.76
CA ILE A 88 -2.58 -12.37 -3.16
C ILE A 88 -3.15 -11.82 -4.47
N GLY A 89 -3.13 -10.48 -4.64
CA GLY A 89 -3.66 -9.85 -5.85
C GLY A 89 -3.63 -8.33 -5.79
N ASN A 90 -4.32 -7.70 -6.73
CA ASN A 90 -4.46 -6.26 -6.81
C ASN A 90 -5.91 -5.84 -7.10
N ALA A 91 -6.27 -4.61 -6.75
CA ALA A 91 -7.58 -4.04 -7.02
C ALA A 91 -7.53 -2.52 -7.10
N PHE A 92 -8.50 -1.95 -7.83
CA PHE A 92 -8.86 -0.54 -7.71
C PHE A 92 -10.07 -0.43 -6.79
N LEU A 93 -9.90 0.27 -5.66
CA LEU A 93 -10.95 0.53 -4.68
C LEU A 93 -11.60 1.88 -5.00
N ASN A 94 -12.93 1.92 -4.96
CA ASN A 94 -13.69 3.15 -5.11
C ASN A 94 -13.88 3.79 -3.72
N CYS A 95 -13.50 5.06 -3.60
CA CYS A 95 -13.60 5.85 -2.37
C CYS A 95 -14.83 6.77 -2.35
N SER A 96 -15.66 6.73 -3.39
CA SER A 96 -16.81 7.61 -3.51
C SER A 96 -18.00 7.06 -2.73
N VAL A 97 -18.27 7.64 -1.59
CA VAL A 97 -19.54 7.46 -0.88
C VAL A 97 -20.49 8.59 -1.33
N ASN A 98 -21.65 8.22 -1.89
CA ASN A 98 -22.65 9.17 -2.43
C ASN A 98 -22.07 10.14 -3.48
N SER A 99 -21.27 9.65 -4.40
CA SER A 99 -20.64 10.39 -5.51
C SER A 99 -19.65 11.48 -5.07
N LYS A 100 -19.19 11.45 -3.82
CA LYS A 100 -18.18 12.37 -3.30
C LYS A 100 -16.96 11.56 -2.83
N GLY A 101 -15.79 11.96 -3.32
CA GLY A 101 -14.50 11.38 -2.87
C GLY A 101 -14.19 11.72 -1.41
N VAL A 102 -13.14 11.14 -0.87
CA VAL A 102 -12.61 11.47 0.46
C VAL A 102 -11.93 12.83 0.39
N LYS A 103 -12.49 13.81 1.10
CA LYS A 103 -11.98 15.20 1.11
C LYS A 103 -10.61 15.31 1.79
N PRO A 104 -9.80 16.31 1.43
CA PRO A 104 -8.55 16.62 2.13
C PRO A 104 -8.74 16.73 3.64
N GLY A 105 -7.84 16.10 4.41
CA GLY A 105 -7.88 16.06 5.87
C GLY A 105 -8.90 15.08 6.47
N SER A 106 -9.82 14.52 5.68
CA SER A 106 -10.87 13.61 6.15
C SER A 106 -10.44 12.15 6.10
N TYR A 107 -11.14 11.33 6.90
CA TYR A 107 -11.12 9.87 6.78
C TYR A 107 -12.25 9.42 5.86
N GLY A 108 -12.02 8.32 5.14
CA GLY A 108 -13.03 7.66 4.35
C GLY A 108 -12.70 6.19 4.14
N GLU A 109 -13.68 5.43 3.68
CA GLU A 109 -13.52 4.05 3.31
C GLU A 109 -13.53 3.91 1.79
N CYS A 110 -12.58 3.16 1.26
CA CYS A 110 -12.51 2.79 -0.16
C CYS A 110 -12.80 1.30 -0.28
N THR A 111 -13.68 0.92 -1.19
CA THR A 111 -14.16 -0.45 -1.27
C THR A 111 -14.17 -1.01 -2.69
N ARG A 112 -14.12 -2.34 -2.80
CA ARG A 112 -14.33 -3.09 -4.05
C ARG A 112 -14.94 -4.44 -3.76
N VAL A 113 -15.97 -4.83 -4.50
CA VAL A 113 -16.42 -6.22 -4.53
C VAL A 113 -15.37 -7.04 -5.27
N LEU A 114 -14.68 -7.94 -4.58
CA LEU A 114 -13.69 -8.84 -5.18
C LEU A 114 -14.35 -10.05 -5.82
N GLN A 115 -15.35 -10.61 -5.14
CA GLN A 115 -16.06 -11.80 -5.58
C GLN A 115 -17.52 -11.73 -5.16
N ARG A 116 -18.35 -12.53 -5.84
CA ARG A 116 -19.78 -12.64 -5.62
C ARG A 116 -20.20 -14.10 -5.78
N VAL A 117 -21.09 -14.56 -4.91
CA VAL A 117 -21.79 -15.83 -5.03
C VAL A 117 -23.26 -15.53 -5.24
N ASP A 118 -23.77 -15.86 -6.41
CA ASP A 118 -25.15 -15.54 -6.81
C ASP A 118 -26.20 -16.40 -6.11
N GLY A 119 -27.40 -15.84 -5.95
CA GLY A 119 -28.55 -16.53 -5.39
C GLY A 119 -29.06 -17.68 -6.27
N GLU A 120 -28.73 -17.67 -7.56
CA GLU A 120 -29.14 -18.77 -8.49
C GLU A 120 -28.56 -20.15 -8.09
N TYR A 121 -27.42 -20.16 -7.36
CA TYR A 121 -26.88 -21.37 -6.77
C TYR A 121 -27.85 -22.05 -5.77
N ILE A 122 -28.65 -21.26 -5.06
CA ILE A 122 -29.66 -21.77 -4.12
C ILE A 122 -30.70 -22.62 -4.89
N ASN A 123 -31.16 -22.13 -6.05
CA ASN A 123 -32.15 -22.81 -6.88
C ASN A 123 -31.60 -24.10 -7.49
N SER A 124 -30.30 -24.12 -7.82
CA SER A 124 -29.66 -25.27 -8.46
C SER A 124 -29.17 -26.32 -7.49
N PHE A 125 -28.68 -25.95 -6.31
CA PHE A 125 -27.96 -26.82 -5.38
C PHE A 125 -28.50 -26.79 -3.94
N GLY A 126 -29.49 -25.94 -3.66
CA GLY A 126 -30.09 -25.76 -2.33
C GLY A 126 -29.27 -24.83 -1.43
N VAL A 127 -29.95 -24.33 -0.37
CA VAL A 127 -29.40 -23.35 0.60
C VAL A 127 -28.16 -23.86 1.31
N GLN A 128 -28.15 -25.16 1.67
CA GLN A 128 -27.03 -25.73 2.41
C GLN A 128 -25.72 -25.69 1.61
N LYS A 129 -25.78 -26.05 0.32
CA LYS A 129 -24.62 -26.05 -0.56
C LYS A 129 -24.15 -24.62 -0.85
N TRP A 130 -25.07 -23.69 -1.06
CA TRP A 130 -24.76 -22.27 -1.19
C TRP A 130 -24.04 -21.73 0.05
N THR A 131 -24.55 -22.03 1.26
CA THR A 131 -23.90 -21.60 2.52
C THR A 131 -22.50 -22.17 2.67
N GLU A 132 -22.29 -23.44 2.29
CA GLU A 132 -20.96 -24.06 2.29
C GLU A 132 -20.00 -23.31 1.37
N ILE A 133 -20.40 -22.98 0.13
CA ILE A 133 -19.61 -22.25 -0.84
C ILE A 133 -19.25 -20.86 -0.29
N VAL A 134 -20.24 -20.14 0.27
CA VAL A 134 -20.04 -18.83 0.85
C VAL A 134 -19.03 -18.87 2.00
N ASN A 135 -19.14 -19.81 2.92
CA ASN A 135 -18.23 -19.92 4.05
C ASN A 135 -16.81 -20.30 3.62
N ASN A 136 -16.65 -21.23 2.69
CA ASN A 136 -15.33 -21.63 2.19
C ASN A 136 -14.63 -20.46 1.49
N GLN A 137 -15.38 -19.69 0.70
CA GLN A 137 -14.87 -18.52 0.02
C GLN A 137 -14.46 -17.41 1.01
N LEU A 138 -15.26 -17.19 2.06
CA LEU A 138 -14.92 -16.24 3.12
C LEU A 138 -13.63 -16.64 3.84
N GLN A 139 -13.45 -17.90 4.18
CA GLN A 139 -12.24 -18.41 4.82
C GLN A 139 -11.00 -18.15 3.95
N THR A 140 -11.10 -18.38 2.64
CA THR A 140 -10.01 -18.13 1.69
C THR A 140 -9.64 -16.65 1.65
N LEU A 141 -10.64 -15.77 1.53
CA LEU A 141 -10.44 -14.33 1.40
C LEU A 141 -10.04 -13.65 2.72
N ASN A 142 -10.35 -14.23 3.88
CA ASN A 142 -9.93 -13.74 5.20
C ASN A 142 -8.41 -13.85 5.42
N SER A 143 -7.67 -14.50 4.52
CA SER A 143 -6.21 -14.43 4.51
C SER A 143 -5.68 -13.03 4.20
N ILE A 144 -6.46 -12.18 3.52
CA ILE A 144 -6.11 -10.79 3.20
C ILE A 144 -6.04 -9.97 4.49
N GLN A 145 -4.87 -9.35 4.78
CA GLN A 145 -4.63 -8.62 6.01
C GLN A 145 -4.08 -7.20 5.78
N TYR A 146 -3.32 -7.03 4.70
CA TYR A 146 -2.62 -5.79 4.39
C TYR A 146 -2.86 -5.35 2.96
N CYS A 147 -2.94 -4.03 2.77
CA CYS A 147 -3.00 -3.40 1.46
C CYS A 147 -1.84 -2.41 1.32
N GLU A 148 -1.09 -2.57 0.26
CA GLU A 148 -0.09 -1.62 -0.17
C GLU A 148 -0.70 -0.68 -1.19
N VAL A 149 -0.70 0.62 -0.89
CA VAL A 149 -1.22 1.65 -1.80
C VAL A 149 -0.20 1.94 -2.90
N LEU A 150 -0.62 1.75 -4.15
CA LEU A 150 0.19 2.06 -5.35
C LEU A 150 -0.03 3.49 -5.84
N GLY A 151 -1.22 4.04 -5.63
CA GLY A 151 -1.55 5.39 -6.06
C GLY A 151 -3.01 5.76 -5.83
N PHE A 152 -3.29 7.06 -5.96
CA PHE A 152 -4.60 7.66 -5.79
C PHE A 152 -5.16 8.15 -7.13
N SER A 153 -6.49 8.07 -7.27
CA SER A 153 -7.27 8.72 -8.32
C SER A 153 -8.03 9.91 -7.71
N TYR A 154 -8.05 11.02 -8.40
CA TYR A 154 -8.63 12.30 -7.99
C TYR A 154 -9.78 12.72 -8.89
#